data_ee4a5a6f954ea60480e3ca993c649a8e
#
_entry.id   ee4a5a6f954ea60480e3ca993c649a8e
#
_cell.length_a   1.000
_cell.length_b   1.000
_cell.length_c   1.000
_cell.angle_alpha   90.00
_cell.angle_beta   90.00
_cell.angle_gamma   90.00
#
_symmetry.space_group_name_H-M   'P 1'
#
loop_
_entity.id
_entity.type
_entity.pdbx_description
1 polymer ?
#
loop_
_entity_poly.entity_id
_entity_poly.type
_entity_poly.pdbx_seq_one_letter_code
_entity_poly.pdbx_strand_id
1 'polypeptide(L)'
;MDCRIKSGNDETGIISPKISRKVGTVSETPKLFAALRERADPGAAAAIEHLVTSGADRELARVNVLAFAAANGLDEEKTIAAFLHAAQLGIFELSWDVLCPTCRGVLDITTTLQDVHNEPYDCALCGRSFEISLDELVEIVFTVSPRVRKIPAHNPDTLPLWDYFRHVFWSSAVDLSDDGLKKLISEFTLFARELKPGEAATATFDAPEGWVLIFDPVSHFGHYLKVAAERTTALQKVSLKFEGVHAPTTTTELKSGPVELTLANRTTKRALPVVWLETKEYDALVGKRRPHLTAKRIFTNQTFRDLYRTDTLAVDQGLKIVGLTFLFTDLKGSTELYARVGDLVAYELVRGHFRLLTEIVAAEGGAVVKTIGDAVMATFASPERALAAALRMRASIGAVGQETRREDLILKIGIHEGPCLAVMLNDRLDYFGQTVNIAARVQGLAVSDAIFATKPVVEHPQSAALLAKAGITPRPQRATLKGVAGEVPVYEIP
;
A
#
# COMPACT_ATOMS: atom_id res chain seq x y z
N MET A 1 -44.95 32.52 43.77
CA MET A 1 -44.57 31.26 44.47
C MET A 1 -43.18 30.88 44.00
N ASP A 2 -42.23 31.25 44.84
CA ASP A 2 -40.81 30.93 44.66
C ASP A 2 -40.57 29.43 44.87
N CYS A 3 -39.78 28.83 44.00
CA CYS A 3 -39.09 27.62 44.35
C CYS A 3 -37.69 27.58 43.71
N ARG A 4 -36.71 28.06 44.48
CA ARG A 4 -35.27 27.89 44.22
C ARG A 4 -34.92 26.43 44.41
N ILE A 5 -34.21 25.85 43.42
CA ILE A 5 -33.49 24.59 43.56
C ILE A 5 -32.01 24.89 43.40
N LYS A 6 -31.24 24.45 44.40
CA LYS A 6 -29.82 24.60 44.59
C LYS A 6 -29.01 23.82 43.57
N SER A 7 -27.93 24.42 43.09
CA SER A 7 -26.79 23.77 42.42
C SER A 7 -26.11 22.77 43.34
N GLY A 8 -26.05 21.49 42.91
CA GLY A 8 -25.16 20.47 43.46
C GLY A 8 -24.11 20.17 42.41
N ASN A 9 -22.86 20.55 42.68
CA ASN A 9 -21.71 20.03 41.97
C ASN A 9 -21.53 18.54 42.31
N ASP A 10 -21.59 17.69 41.33
CA ASP A 10 -20.99 16.35 41.41
C ASP A 10 -19.99 16.24 40.28
N GLU A 11 -18.72 16.41 40.64
CA GLU A 11 -17.55 16.00 39.85
C GLU A 11 -17.46 14.48 39.87
N THR A 12 -18.02 13.81 38.89
CA THR A 12 -17.61 12.43 38.55
C THR A 12 -16.53 12.48 37.50
N GLY A 13 -15.30 12.55 37.98
CA GLY A 13 -14.11 12.39 37.15
C GLY A 13 -14.07 11.01 36.50
N ILE A 14 -14.31 10.95 35.21
CA ILE A 14 -13.99 9.78 34.39
C ILE A 14 -12.47 9.75 34.27
N ILE A 15 -11.85 8.92 35.09
CA ILE A 15 -10.42 8.60 35.01
C ILE A 15 -10.24 7.70 33.78
N SER A 16 -9.93 8.30 32.63
CA SER A 16 -9.31 7.56 31.53
C SER A 16 -8.00 6.96 32.05
N PRO A 17 -7.77 5.67 31.87
CA PRO A 17 -6.50 5.08 32.27
C PRO A 17 -5.40 5.66 31.38
N LYS A 18 -4.61 6.60 31.89
CA LYS A 18 -3.31 6.94 31.33
C LYS A 18 -2.48 5.67 31.32
N ILE A 19 -2.42 4.99 30.18
CA ILE A 19 -1.45 3.95 29.95
C ILE A 19 -0.09 4.63 30.01
N SER A 20 0.53 4.63 31.18
CA SER A 20 1.93 4.97 31.36
C SER A 20 2.77 3.94 30.62
N ARG A 21 3.11 4.25 29.36
CA ARG A 21 4.02 3.44 28.57
C ARG A 21 5.42 3.60 29.18
N LYS A 22 5.80 2.68 30.07
CA LYS A 22 7.17 2.55 30.54
C LYS A 22 8.07 2.37 29.32
N VAL A 23 9.10 3.22 29.20
CA VAL A 23 10.18 3.01 28.23
C VAL A 23 10.84 1.68 28.59
N GLY A 24 10.69 0.68 27.73
CA GLY A 24 11.26 -0.65 27.95
C GLY A 24 12.79 -0.60 28.06
N THR A 25 13.33 -1.31 29.01
CA THR A 25 14.76 -1.48 29.15
C THR A 25 15.29 -2.43 28.08
N VAL A 26 16.56 -2.37 27.71
CA VAL A 26 17.28 -3.20 26.72
C VAL A 26 17.03 -4.72 26.88
N SER A 27 16.47 -5.15 28.00
CA SER A 27 16.15 -6.55 28.30
C SER A 27 14.87 -7.10 27.62
N GLU A 28 14.05 -6.29 26.98
CA GLU A 28 12.80 -6.73 26.33
C GLU A 28 13.00 -7.13 24.85
N THR A 29 13.97 -6.54 24.17
CA THR A 29 14.22 -6.79 22.73
C THR A 29 14.47 -8.27 22.38
N PRO A 30 15.27 -9.06 23.12
CA PRO A 30 15.43 -10.49 22.84
C PRO A 30 14.15 -11.30 22.95
N LYS A 31 13.24 -10.91 23.87
CA LYS A 31 11.93 -11.55 24.03
C LYS A 31 11.01 -11.28 22.85
N LEU A 32 11.08 -10.06 22.29
CA LEU A 32 10.30 -9.70 21.10
C LEU A 32 10.74 -10.54 19.88
N PHE A 33 12.05 -10.73 19.68
CA PHE A 33 12.54 -11.59 18.59
C PHE A 33 12.24 -13.07 18.83
N ALA A 34 12.28 -13.55 20.08
CA ALA A 34 11.83 -14.91 20.37
C ALA A 34 10.34 -15.12 19.99
N ALA A 35 9.48 -14.18 20.37
CA ALA A 35 8.07 -14.20 19.99
C ALA A 35 7.84 -14.07 18.48
N LEU A 36 8.69 -13.32 17.76
CA LEU A 36 8.63 -13.22 16.29
C LEU A 36 8.97 -14.56 15.64
N ARG A 37 10.02 -15.26 16.12
CA ARG A 37 10.42 -16.58 15.61
C ARG A 37 9.35 -17.66 15.81
N GLU A 38 8.47 -17.51 16.80
CA GLU A 38 7.34 -18.43 17.02
C GLU A 38 6.15 -18.17 16.08
N ARG A 39 6.02 -16.95 15.53
CA ARG A 39 4.84 -16.50 14.78
C ARG A 39 5.06 -16.35 13.29
N ALA A 40 6.32 -16.22 12.86
CA ALA A 40 6.70 -15.92 11.49
C ALA A 40 7.60 -16.99 10.89
N ASP A 41 7.80 -16.94 9.57
CA ASP A 41 8.76 -17.79 8.87
C ASP A 41 10.16 -17.62 9.51
N PRO A 42 10.86 -18.73 9.83
CA PRO A 42 12.14 -18.66 10.51
C PRO A 42 13.22 -17.86 9.75
N GLY A 43 13.26 -17.97 8.42
CA GLY A 43 14.19 -17.24 7.57
C GLY A 43 13.91 -15.74 7.58
N ALA A 44 12.65 -15.35 7.44
CA ALA A 44 12.23 -13.95 7.50
C ALA A 44 12.47 -13.36 8.90
N ALA A 45 12.14 -14.09 9.97
CA ALA A 45 12.37 -13.63 11.34
C ALA A 45 13.86 -13.40 11.65
N ALA A 46 14.72 -14.31 11.20
CA ALA A 46 16.18 -14.18 11.37
C ALA A 46 16.74 -12.99 10.58
N ALA A 47 16.27 -12.77 9.34
CA ALA A 47 16.68 -11.64 8.53
C ALA A 47 16.23 -10.29 9.13
N ILE A 48 15.03 -10.21 9.69
CA ILE A 48 14.52 -9.04 10.41
C ILE A 48 15.36 -8.76 11.66
N GLU A 49 15.69 -9.79 12.46
CA GLU A 49 16.54 -9.64 13.63
C GLU A 49 17.94 -9.14 13.24
N HIS A 50 18.51 -9.67 12.17
CA HIS A 50 19.80 -9.21 11.64
C HIS A 50 19.72 -7.75 11.16
N LEU A 51 18.67 -7.37 10.44
CA LEU A 51 18.44 -5.99 10.02
C LEU A 51 18.42 -5.03 11.23
N VAL A 52 17.67 -5.38 12.27
CA VAL A 52 17.54 -4.51 13.46
C VAL A 52 18.81 -4.43 14.27
N THR A 53 19.58 -5.52 14.39
CA THR A 53 20.80 -5.57 15.20
C THR A 53 22.03 -5.04 14.49
N SER A 54 22.16 -5.26 13.20
CA SER A 54 23.39 -5.04 12.42
C SER A 54 23.23 -4.09 11.24
N GLY A 55 22.01 -3.82 10.78
CA GLY A 55 21.74 -2.93 9.67
C GLY A 55 22.08 -1.47 9.98
N ALA A 56 22.35 -0.67 8.95
CA ALA A 56 22.54 0.77 9.09
C ALA A 56 21.23 1.46 9.45
N ASP A 57 21.28 2.58 10.18
CA ASP A 57 20.08 3.32 10.62
C ASP A 57 19.16 3.68 9.46
N ARG A 58 19.71 3.99 8.28
CA ARG A 58 18.96 4.29 7.06
C ARG A 58 18.13 3.11 6.54
N GLU A 59 18.57 1.87 6.79
CA GLU A 59 17.88 0.66 6.35
C GLU A 59 16.70 0.30 7.26
N LEU A 60 16.60 0.94 8.42
CA LEU A 60 15.57 0.76 9.44
C LEU A 60 14.45 1.79 9.37
N ALA A 61 14.58 2.79 8.50
CA ALA A 61 13.59 3.81 8.24
C ALA A 61 12.82 3.48 6.95
N ARG A 62 11.50 3.38 7.05
CA ARG A 62 10.60 3.15 5.92
C ARG A 62 11.03 1.96 5.04
N VAL A 63 11.21 0.81 5.68
CA VAL A 63 11.66 -0.43 5.03
C VAL A 63 10.70 -0.81 3.90
N ASN A 64 11.22 -0.95 2.68
CA ASN A 64 10.50 -1.57 1.56
C ASN A 64 10.59 -3.09 1.70
N VAL A 65 9.51 -3.71 2.15
CA VAL A 65 9.45 -5.15 2.45
C VAL A 65 9.74 -6.02 1.21
N LEU A 66 9.28 -5.61 0.03
CA LEU A 66 9.49 -6.37 -1.20
C LEU A 66 10.96 -6.33 -1.64
N ALA A 67 11.59 -5.15 -1.56
CA ALA A 67 13.02 -5.01 -1.83
C ALA A 67 13.86 -5.77 -0.78
N PHE A 68 13.44 -5.76 0.49
CA PHE A 68 14.09 -6.53 1.55
C PHE A 68 13.98 -8.04 1.30
N ALA A 69 12.80 -8.54 0.91
CA ALA A 69 12.61 -9.95 0.56
C ALA A 69 13.53 -10.36 -0.59
N ALA A 70 13.56 -9.59 -1.67
CA ALA A 70 14.41 -9.85 -2.84
C ALA A 70 15.90 -9.84 -2.48
N ALA A 71 16.37 -8.86 -1.70
CA ALA A 71 17.77 -8.75 -1.29
C ALA A 71 18.26 -9.92 -0.40
N ASN A 72 17.34 -10.55 0.34
CA ASN A 72 17.64 -11.68 1.23
C ASN A 72 17.24 -13.05 0.63
N GLY A 73 16.73 -13.11 -0.60
CA GLY A 73 16.29 -14.35 -1.25
C GLY A 73 15.10 -15.01 -0.53
N LEU A 74 14.22 -14.21 0.08
CA LEU A 74 13.07 -14.66 0.85
C LEU A 74 11.79 -14.64 0.03
N ASP A 75 10.83 -15.47 0.42
CA ASP A 75 9.46 -15.43 -0.11
C ASP A 75 8.77 -14.12 0.31
N GLU A 76 8.15 -13.44 -0.66
CA GLU A 76 7.51 -12.14 -0.43
C GLU A 76 6.36 -12.22 0.58
N GLU A 77 5.44 -13.20 0.45
CA GLU A 77 4.26 -13.28 1.31
C GLU A 77 4.65 -13.62 2.75
N LYS A 78 5.62 -14.52 2.93
CA LYS A 78 6.16 -14.86 4.26
C LYS A 78 6.90 -13.67 4.88
N THR A 79 7.59 -12.87 4.07
CA THR A 79 8.30 -11.68 4.53
C THR A 79 7.31 -10.58 4.93
N ILE A 80 6.25 -10.35 4.14
CA ILE A 80 5.17 -9.42 4.50
C ILE A 80 4.53 -9.85 5.83
N ALA A 81 4.18 -11.13 5.97
CA ALA A 81 3.62 -11.67 7.20
C ALA A 81 4.55 -11.47 8.41
N ALA A 82 5.87 -11.68 8.24
CA ALA A 82 6.85 -11.49 9.29
C ALA A 82 6.95 -10.02 9.74
N PHE A 83 6.95 -9.05 8.82
CA PHE A 83 6.92 -7.63 9.17
C PHE A 83 5.62 -7.20 9.84
N LEU A 84 4.47 -7.78 9.46
CA LEU A 84 3.19 -7.55 10.13
C LEU A 84 3.21 -8.07 11.58
N HIS A 85 3.73 -9.27 11.81
CA HIS A 85 3.93 -9.79 13.17
C HIS A 85 4.94 -8.95 13.96
N ALA A 86 6.02 -8.50 13.33
CA ALA A 86 7.00 -7.64 13.95
C ALA A 86 6.40 -6.28 14.36
N ALA A 87 5.52 -5.71 13.54
CA ALA A 87 4.79 -4.48 13.88
C ALA A 87 3.79 -4.70 15.01
N GLN A 88 3.04 -5.81 15.01
CA GLN A 88 2.13 -6.15 16.10
C GLN A 88 2.87 -6.34 17.44
N LEU A 89 4.07 -6.92 17.41
CA LEU A 89 4.94 -7.07 18.57
C LEU A 89 5.60 -5.75 19.02
N GLY A 90 5.52 -4.69 18.22
CA GLY A 90 6.13 -3.39 18.51
C GLY A 90 7.63 -3.34 18.21
N ILE A 91 8.15 -4.23 17.37
CA ILE A 91 9.51 -4.16 16.83
C ILE A 91 9.60 -3.08 15.77
N PHE A 92 8.58 -2.97 14.92
CA PHE A 92 8.42 -1.92 13.92
C PHE A 92 7.13 -1.13 14.17
N GLU A 93 7.07 0.07 13.61
CA GLU A 93 5.88 0.89 13.46
C GLU A 93 5.49 0.88 11.99
N LEU A 94 4.23 0.55 11.70
CA LEU A 94 3.67 0.55 10.36
C LEU A 94 3.12 1.93 10.05
N SER A 95 3.39 2.47 8.85
CA SER A 95 2.77 3.69 8.34
C SER A 95 2.16 3.49 6.96
N TRP A 96 1.16 4.32 6.67
CA TRP A 96 0.47 4.43 5.40
C TRP A 96 0.88 5.76 4.77
N ASP A 97 1.64 5.69 3.69
CA ASP A 97 2.21 6.86 3.06
C ASP A 97 1.48 7.15 1.75
N VAL A 98 0.88 8.33 1.66
CA VAL A 98 0.20 8.79 0.44
C VAL A 98 1.22 9.32 -0.55
N LEU A 99 1.22 8.79 -1.77
CA LEU A 99 2.23 9.06 -2.78
C LEU A 99 1.69 9.87 -3.95
N CYS A 100 2.49 10.80 -4.43
CA CYS A 100 2.26 11.40 -5.75
C CYS A 100 2.44 10.35 -6.87
N PRO A 101 1.49 10.20 -7.81
CA PRO A 101 1.61 9.24 -8.90
C PRO A 101 2.77 9.52 -9.84
N THR A 102 3.20 10.78 -9.94
CA THR A 102 4.24 11.23 -10.88
C THR A 102 5.64 11.13 -10.26
N CYS A 103 5.93 11.89 -9.20
CA CYS A 103 7.27 11.95 -8.61
C CYS A 103 7.52 10.94 -7.50
N ARG A 104 6.46 10.26 -7.00
CA ARG A 104 6.52 9.38 -5.83
C ARG A 104 7.01 10.07 -4.55
N GLY A 105 6.86 11.40 -4.49
CA GLY A 105 6.99 12.13 -3.24
C GLY A 105 5.86 11.75 -2.29
N VAL A 106 6.18 11.63 -1.02
CA VAL A 106 5.21 11.38 0.05
C VAL A 106 4.52 12.68 0.37
N LEU A 107 3.21 12.68 0.29
CA LEU A 107 2.36 13.85 0.51
C LEU A 107 1.76 13.86 1.90
N ASP A 108 1.52 12.65 2.44
CA ASP A 108 0.99 12.46 3.78
C ASP A 108 1.50 11.15 4.36
N ILE A 109 1.69 11.11 5.68
CA ILE A 109 2.13 9.94 6.44
C ILE A 109 1.16 9.75 7.60
N THR A 110 0.46 8.63 7.60
CA THR A 110 -0.51 8.31 8.65
C THR A 110 -0.18 6.98 9.34
N THR A 111 -0.55 6.87 10.61
CA THR A 111 -0.39 5.62 11.37
C THR A 111 -1.59 4.68 11.21
N THR A 112 -2.71 5.22 10.73
CA THR A 112 -3.93 4.46 10.42
C THR A 112 -4.46 4.86 9.07
N LEU A 113 -5.10 3.93 8.36
CA LEU A 113 -5.73 4.24 7.09
C LEU A 113 -7.01 5.11 7.26
N GLN A 114 -7.54 5.19 8.47
CA GLN A 114 -8.68 6.08 8.80
C GLN A 114 -8.34 7.55 8.60
N ASP A 115 -7.07 7.92 8.78
CA ASP A 115 -6.59 9.29 8.63
C ASP A 115 -6.34 9.68 7.15
N VAL A 116 -6.38 8.71 6.22
CA VAL A 116 -6.29 8.98 4.78
C VAL A 116 -7.63 9.51 4.29
N HIS A 117 -7.67 10.76 3.83
CA HIS A 117 -8.92 11.38 3.36
C HIS A 117 -9.19 11.12 1.88
N ASN A 118 -10.46 11.25 1.48
CA ASN A 118 -10.92 11.06 0.10
C ASN A 118 -10.81 12.34 -0.76
N GLU A 119 -10.43 13.47 -0.16
CA GLU A 119 -10.21 14.70 -0.89
C GLU A 119 -8.98 14.59 -1.81
N PRO A 120 -8.97 15.31 -2.94
CA PRO A 120 -7.81 15.32 -3.83
C PRO A 120 -6.54 15.79 -3.09
N TYR A 121 -5.42 15.16 -3.39
CA TYR A 121 -4.11 15.53 -2.88
C TYR A 121 -3.36 16.37 -3.90
N ASP A 122 -2.73 17.44 -3.44
CA ASP A 122 -1.93 18.34 -4.24
C ASP A 122 -0.44 18.05 -4.09
N CYS A 123 0.24 17.82 -5.19
CA CYS A 123 1.69 17.68 -5.20
C CYS A 123 2.36 19.00 -5.65
N ALA A 124 2.96 19.71 -4.72
CA ALA A 124 3.66 20.95 -5.02
C ALA A 124 4.89 20.76 -5.92
N LEU A 125 5.55 19.58 -5.87
CA LEU A 125 6.67 19.25 -6.73
C LEU A 125 6.24 19.08 -8.19
N CYS A 126 5.05 18.52 -8.46
CA CYS A 126 4.55 18.28 -9.82
C CYS A 126 3.52 19.33 -10.29
N GLY A 127 3.03 20.17 -9.39
CA GLY A 127 1.99 21.16 -9.68
C GLY A 127 0.65 20.52 -10.10
N ARG A 128 0.32 19.33 -9.58
CA ARG A 128 -0.86 18.55 -9.98
C ARG A 128 -1.66 18.08 -8.77
N SER A 129 -2.98 18.07 -8.96
CA SER A 129 -3.95 17.46 -8.04
C SER A 129 -4.41 16.10 -8.56
N PHE A 130 -4.72 15.15 -7.67
CA PHE A 130 -5.19 13.82 -8.05
C PHE A 130 -6.00 13.15 -6.93
N GLU A 131 -6.91 12.26 -7.36
CA GLU A 131 -7.67 11.42 -6.46
C GLU A 131 -6.85 10.21 -6.01
N ILE A 132 -7.04 9.79 -4.77
CA ILE A 132 -6.39 8.59 -4.22
C ILE A 132 -7.01 7.31 -4.78
N SER A 133 -6.13 6.33 -5.04
CA SER A 133 -6.51 4.92 -5.17
C SER A 133 -5.56 4.06 -4.33
N LEU A 134 -6.08 2.94 -3.81
CA LEU A 134 -5.29 2.02 -3.00
C LEU A 134 -4.36 1.12 -3.82
N ASP A 135 -4.44 1.18 -5.15
CA ASP A 135 -3.66 0.33 -6.06
C ASP A 135 -2.16 0.65 -6.01
N GLU A 136 -1.81 1.95 -6.10
CA GLU A 136 -0.43 2.38 -6.21
C GLU A 136 -0.08 3.62 -5.40
N LEU A 137 -1.10 4.35 -4.90
CA LEU A 137 -0.90 5.66 -4.29
C LEU A 137 -0.86 5.65 -2.77
N VAL A 138 -1.07 4.49 -2.15
CA VAL A 138 -0.89 4.31 -0.71
C VAL A 138 0.13 3.20 -0.50
N GLU A 139 1.31 3.58 -0.04
CA GLU A 139 2.42 2.69 0.30
C GLU A 139 2.37 2.28 1.76
N ILE A 140 2.74 1.04 2.05
CA ILE A 140 2.93 0.55 3.41
C ILE A 140 4.43 0.36 3.66
N VAL A 141 4.93 1.01 4.70
CA VAL A 141 6.32 0.90 5.12
C VAL A 141 6.43 0.64 6.61
N PHE A 142 7.58 0.15 7.02
CA PHE A 142 7.88 -0.22 8.40
C PHE A 142 9.12 0.53 8.87
N THR A 143 8.99 1.27 9.96
CA THR A 143 10.14 1.93 10.61
C THR A 143 10.40 1.25 11.95
N VAL A 144 11.66 0.95 12.28
CA VAL A 144 11.98 0.34 13.58
C VAL A 144 11.44 1.18 14.72
N SER A 145 10.82 0.54 15.71
CA SER A 145 10.30 1.28 16.86
C SER A 145 11.43 1.89 17.70
N PRO A 146 11.30 3.15 18.16
CA PRO A 146 12.31 3.79 19.01
C PRO A 146 12.51 3.08 20.35
N ARG A 147 11.61 2.16 20.73
CA ARG A 147 11.76 1.31 21.91
C ARG A 147 12.77 0.19 21.70
N VAL A 148 12.93 -0.26 20.45
CA VAL A 148 13.86 -1.33 20.07
C VAL A 148 15.20 -0.75 19.68
N ARG A 149 15.20 0.25 18.77
CA ARG A 149 16.41 0.96 18.35
C ARG A 149 16.08 2.38 17.93
N LYS A 150 16.74 3.37 18.55
CA LYS A 150 16.61 4.78 18.16
C LYS A 150 17.44 5.05 16.92
N ILE A 151 16.84 5.67 15.92
CA ILE A 151 17.50 6.11 14.68
C ILE A 151 17.19 7.59 14.41
N PRO A 152 18.01 8.31 13.62
CA PRO A 152 17.79 9.72 13.29
C PRO A 152 16.43 10.00 12.66
N ALA A 153 15.89 9.08 11.88
CA ALA A 153 14.58 9.22 11.21
C ALA A 153 13.38 9.36 12.19
N HIS A 154 13.54 9.00 13.48
CA HIS A 154 12.50 9.25 14.50
C HIS A 154 12.35 10.74 14.85
N ASN A 155 13.29 11.58 14.45
CA ASN A 155 13.20 13.03 14.60
C ASN A 155 13.50 13.70 13.25
N PRO A 156 12.54 13.72 12.31
CA PRO A 156 12.75 14.24 10.96
C PRO A 156 13.27 15.68 10.92
N ASP A 157 12.92 16.50 11.92
CA ASP A 157 13.35 17.89 11.99
C ASP A 157 14.86 18.06 12.23
N THR A 158 15.57 17.00 12.57
CA THR A 158 17.05 17.01 12.76
C THR A 158 17.82 16.39 11.61
N LEU A 159 17.14 15.81 10.63
CA LEU A 159 17.81 15.17 9.50
C LEU A 159 18.50 16.21 8.60
N PRO A 160 19.74 15.95 8.14
CA PRO A 160 20.35 16.70 7.06
C PRO A 160 19.45 16.74 5.82
N LEU A 161 19.59 17.76 4.98
CA LEU A 161 18.71 18.02 3.82
C LEU A 161 18.50 16.76 2.95
N TRP A 162 19.57 16.07 2.54
CA TRP A 162 19.48 14.92 1.65
C TRP A 162 18.95 13.66 2.35
N ASP A 163 19.20 13.53 3.66
CA ASP A 163 18.62 12.45 4.46
C ASP A 163 17.11 12.66 4.65
N TYR A 164 16.67 13.93 4.78
CA TYR A 164 15.23 14.25 4.81
C TYR A 164 14.55 13.84 3.50
N PHE A 165 15.14 14.17 2.34
CA PHE A 165 14.61 13.71 1.06
C PHE A 165 14.50 12.19 1.00
N ARG A 166 15.52 11.45 1.43
CA ARG A 166 15.56 9.99 1.36
C ARG A 166 14.61 9.29 2.34
N HIS A 167 14.49 9.82 3.55
CA HIS A 167 13.79 9.12 4.63
C HIS A 167 12.39 9.66 4.89
N VAL A 168 12.06 10.84 4.37
CA VAL A 168 10.77 11.48 4.63
C VAL A 168 10.02 11.77 3.34
N PHE A 169 10.67 12.44 2.37
CA PHE A 169 9.97 12.92 1.19
C PHE A 169 9.81 11.86 0.09
N TRP A 170 10.87 11.14 -0.30
CA TRP A 170 10.73 10.12 -1.32
C TRP A 170 10.20 8.81 -0.77
N SER A 171 9.27 8.21 -1.52
CA SER A 171 8.75 6.87 -1.26
C SER A 171 9.87 5.82 -1.31
N SER A 172 9.66 4.71 -0.60
CA SER A 172 10.57 3.57 -0.64
C SER A 172 10.66 2.93 -2.05
N ALA A 173 9.72 3.27 -2.93
CA ALA A 173 9.71 2.86 -4.33
C ALA A 173 10.70 3.61 -5.22
N VAL A 174 11.23 4.75 -4.78
CA VAL A 174 12.23 5.50 -5.56
C VAL A 174 13.57 4.77 -5.48
N ASP A 175 14.08 4.34 -6.64
CA ASP A 175 15.34 3.62 -6.75
C ASP A 175 16.50 4.57 -7.05
N LEU A 176 16.89 5.36 -6.04
CA LEU A 176 18.01 6.29 -6.10
C LEU A 176 19.19 5.76 -5.26
N SER A 177 20.20 5.20 -5.95
CA SER A 177 21.43 4.75 -5.33
C SER A 177 22.26 5.91 -4.72
N ASP A 178 23.27 5.59 -3.90
CA ASP A 178 24.17 6.61 -3.35
C ASP A 178 24.90 7.37 -4.46
N ASP A 179 25.32 6.70 -5.54
CA ASP A 179 25.95 7.34 -6.68
C ASP A 179 24.93 8.17 -7.50
N GLY A 180 23.69 7.69 -7.59
CA GLY A 180 22.59 8.48 -8.17
C GLY A 180 22.33 9.77 -7.39
N LEU A 181 22.35 9.72 -6.05
CA LEU A 181 22.20 10.92 -5.23
C LEU A 181 23.41 11.87 -5.41
N LYS A 182 24.63 11.35 -5.42
CA LYS A 182 25.82 12.18 -5.71
C LYS A 182 25.68 12.89 -7.05
N LYS A 183 25.23 12.17 -8.09
CA LYS A 183 24.97 12.73 -9.41
C LYS A 183 23.88 13.80 -9.37
N LEU A 184 22.76 13.56 -8.68
CA LEU A 184 21.69 14.53 -8.48
C LEU A 184 22.22 15.84 -7.88
N ILE A 185 23.07 15.71 -6.85
CA ILE A 185 23.67 16.86 -6.17
C ILE A 185 24.65 17.60 -7.06
N SER A 186 25.55 16.90 -7.75
CA SER A 186 26.66 17.54 -8.49
C SER A 186 26.26 18.08 -9.86
N GLU A 187 25.30 17.44 -10.55
CA GLU A 187 24.98 17.78 -11.94
C GLU A 187 23.69 18.57 -12.08
N PHE A 188 22.71 18.33 -11.19
CA PHE A 188 21.37 18.91 -11.35
C PHE A 188 20.99 19.93 -10.26
N THR A 189 21.73 20.00 -9.15
CA THR A 189 21.41 20.92 -8.07
C THR A 189 22.16 22.24 -8.21
N LEU A 190 21.42 23.31 -8.50
CA LEU A 190 21.97 24.67 -8.62
C LEU A 190 22.16 25.32 -7.24
N PHE A 191 21.29 24.98 -6.27
CA PHE A 191 21.33 25.48 -4.90
C PHE A 191 20.61 24.51 -3.96
N ALA A 192 21.15 24.33 -2.76
CA ALA A 192 20.52 23.60 -1.69
C ALA A 192 21.02 24.11 -0.34
N ARG A 193 20.11 24.48 0.56
CA ARG A 193 20.47 25.01 1.86
C ARG A 193 19.33 24.86 2.86
N GLU A 194 19.67 24.57 4.13
CA GLU A 194 18.74 24.71 5.23
C GLU A 194 18.54 26.18 5.59
N LEU A 195 17.27 26.60 5.76
CA LEU A 195 16.88 27.93 6.23
C LEU A 195 16.09 27.80 7.54
N LYS A 196 16.55 28.41 8.59
CA LYS A 196 15.82 28.51 9.85
C LYS A 196 14.59 29.42 9.72
N PRO A 197 13.60 29.36 10.62
CA PRO A 197 12.52 30.33 10.67
C PRO A 197 13.03 31.77 10.64
N GLY A 198 12.50 32.59 9.70
CA GLY A 198 12.90 33.99 9.51
C GLY A 198 14.18 34.19 8.69
N GLU A 199 14.93 33.14 8.36
CA GLU A 199 16.16 33.21 7.56
C GLU A 199 15.85 33.38 6.06
N ALA A 200 16.73 34.05 5.33
CA ALA A 200 16.71 34.13 3.90
C ALA A 200 18.10 33.86 3.32
N ALA A 201 18.14 33.31 2.12
CA ALA A 201 19.37 33.11 1.36
C ALA A 201 19.19 33.55 -0.08
N THR A 202 20.27 33.97 -0.69
CA THR A 202 20.31 34.36 -2.11
C THR A 202 21.30 33.46 -2.84
N ALA A 203 20.83 32.91 -3.97
CA ALA A 203 21.63 32.16 -4.92
C ALA A 203 21.74 32.92 -6.23
N THR A 204 22.92 32.88 -6.87
CA THR A 204 23.15 33.44 -8.21
C THR A 204 23.63 32.33 -9.13
N PHE A 205 22.97 32.16 -10.27
CA PHE A 205 23.31 31.18 -11.27
C PHE A 205 22.95 31.67 -12.68
N ASP A 206 23.56 31.08 -13.69
CA ASP A 206 23.18 31.30 -15.09
C ASP A 206 22.13 30.29 -15.48
N ALA A 207 20.88 30.74 -15.69
CA ALA A 207 19.76 29.87 -16.00
C ALA A 207 19.81 29.50 -17.51
N PRO A 208 19.98 28.20 -17.84
CA PRO A 208 19.87 27.74 -19.23
C PRO A 208 18.40 27.74 -19.69
N GLU A 209 18.15 27.64 -20.98
CA GLU A 209 16.82 27.34 -21.53
C GLU A 209 16.27 26.06 -20.92
N GLY A 210 14.98 26.06 -20.57
CA GLY A 210 14.31 24.90 -19.99
C GLY A 210 13.55 25.23 -18.70
N TRP A 211 13.56 24.30 -17.77
CA TRP A 211 12.85 24.42 -16.49
C TRP A 211 13.82 24.36 -15.32
N VAL A 212 13.64 25.29 -14.39
CA VAL A 212 14.30 25.24 -13.08
C VAL A 212 13.23 25.09 -12.03
N LEU A 213 13.35 24.05 -11.21
CA LEU A 213 12.41 23.69 -10.17
C LEU A 213 12.95 24.11 -8.80
N ILE A 214 12.18 24.90 -8.07
CA ILE A 214 12.44 25.26 -6.67
C ILE A 214 11.46 24.47 -5.82
N PHE A 215 11.95 23.69 -4.87
CA PHE A 215 11.11 22.87 -4.03
C PHE A 215 11.61 22.82 -2.59
N ASP A 216 10.69 22.94 -1.63
CA ASP A 216 10.94 22.69 -0.21
C ASP A 216 10.06 21.53 0.26
N PRO A 217 10.66 20.39 0.69
CA PRO A 217 9.90 19.22 1.11
C PRO A 217 9.23 19.37 2.49
N VAL A 218 9.67 20.33 3.31
CA VAL A 218 9.11 20.52 4.66
C VAL A 218 7.79 21.28 4.63
N SER A 219 7.73 22.34 3.82
CA SER A 219 6.50 23.13 3.63
C SER A 219 5.67 22.66 2.44
N HIS A 220 6.14 21.68 1.67
CA HIS A 220 5.55 21.28 0.38
C HIS A 220 5.32 22.50 -0.54
N PHE A 221 6.30 23.38 -0.60
CA PHE A 221 6.30 24.53 -1.50
C PHE A 221 6.95 24.17 -2.82
N GLY A 222 6.31 24.51 -3.95
CA GLY A 222 6.83 24.31 -5.30
C GLY A 222 6.74 25.58 -6.14
N HIS A 223 7.81 25.89 -6.90
CA HIS A 223 7.83 26.98 -7.86
C HIS A 223 8.69 26.62 -9.07
N TYR A 224 8.18 26.96 -10.26
CA TYR A 224 8.91 26.73 -11.52
C TYR A 224 9.40 28.03 -12.12
N LEU A 225 10.65 28.05 -12.60
CA LEU A 225 11.13 29.08 -13.53
C LEU A 225 11.11 28.46 -14.93
N LYS A 226 10.28 29.03 -15.80
CA LYS A 226 10.25 28.68 -17.22
C LYS A 226 11.21 29.61 -17.94
N VAL A 227 12.34 29.07 -18.37
CA VAL A 227 13.43 29.84 -18.97
C VAL A 227 13.36 29.73 -20.50
N ALA A 228 13.10 30.86 -21.17
CA ALA A 228 13.04 30.93 -22.62
C ALA A 228 14.43 30.84 -23.25
N ALA A 229 14.51 30.45 -24.54
CA ALA A 229 15.75 30.39 -25.31
C ALA A 229 16.42 31.77 -25.53
N GLU A 230 15.61 32.84 -25.54
CA GLU A 230 16.14 34.21 -25.69
C GLU A 230 17.07 34.55 -24.52
N ARG A 231 18.32 34.87 -24.83
CA ARG A 231 19.34 35.17 -23.82
C ARG A 231 19.38 36.64 -23.46
N THR A 232 19.55 36.93 -22.18
CA THR A 232 19.82 38.26 -21.65
C THR A 232 21.14 38.30 -20.85
N THR A 233 21.80 39.45 -20.82
CA THR A 233 22.93 39.72 -19.94
C THR A 233 22.51 40.51 -18.70
N ALA A 234 21.26 40.97 -18.64
CA ALA A 234 20.72 41.67 -17.49
C ALA A 234 20.40 40.69 -16.35
N LEU A 235 20.80 41.03 -15.13
CA LEU A 235 20.49 40.24 -13.93
C LEU A 235 18.98 40.24 -13.66
N GLN A 236 18.38 39.06 -13.72
CA GLN A 236 16.95 38.88 -13.45
C GLN A 236 16.78 38.49 -11.95
N LYS A 237 15.92 39.21 -11.26
CA LYS A 237 15.71 38.99 -9.80
C LYS A 237 14.40 38.28 -9.55
N VAL A 238 14.44 37.16 -8.78
CA VAL A 238 13.28 36.41 -8.33
C VAL A 238 13.34 36.32 -6.82
N SER A 239 12.20 36.61 -6.14
CA SER A 239 12.11 36.52 -4.69
C SER A 239 10.90 35.65 -4.32
N LEU A 240 11.14 34.57 -3.62
CA LEU A 240 10.13 33.61 -3.18
C LEU A 240 10.11 33.54 -1.65
N LYS A 241 8.91 33.37 -1.10
CA LYS A 241 8.69 33.25 0.33
C LYS A 241 7.94 31.96 0.63
N PHE A 242 8.43 31.19 1.57
CA PHE A 242 7.73 30.04 2.14
C PHE A 242 6.85 30.56 3.28
N GLU A 243 5.53 30.68 3.07
CA GLU A 243 4.61 31.30 4.04
C GLU A 243 3.64 30.31 4.69
N GLY A 244 3.52 29.08 4.18
CA GLY A 244 2.61 28.06 4.68
C GLY A 244 2.87 26.70 4.10
N VAL A 245 2.07 25.73 4.51
CA VAL A 245 2.09 24.35 3.98
C VAL A 245 1.09 24.24 2.85
N HIS A 246 1.43 23.50 1.79
CA HIS A 246 0.57 23.22 0.61
C HIS A 246 0.12 24.47 -0.17
N ALA A 247 1.02 25.42 -0.37
CA ALA A 247 0.76 26.53 -1.30
C ALA A 247 0.66 26.03 -2.75
N PRO A 248 -0.24 26.59 -3.58
CA PRO A 248 -0.32 26.23 -4.99
C PRO A 248 1.02 26.46 -5.69
N THR A 249 1.41 25.51 -6.54
CA THR A 249 2.62 25.66 -7.36
C THR A 249 2.45 26.79 -8.37
N THR A 250 3.43 27.68 -8.43
CA THR A 250 3.42 28.85 -9.30
C THR A 250 4.57 28.81 -10.29
N THR A 251 4.50 29.64 -11.35
CA THR A 251 5.54 29.71 -12.40
C THR A 251 5.91 31.15 -12.68
N THR A 252 7.21 31.41 -12.84
CA THR A 252 7.76 32.66 -13.30
C THR A 252 8.46 32.47 -14.68
N GLU A 253 8.16 33.28 -15.66
CA GLU A 253 8.81 33.24 -16.94
C GLU A 253 10.05 34.15 -16.93
N LEU A 254 11.19 33.64 -17.42
CA LEU A 254 12.48 34.30 -17.48
C LEU A 254 13.10 34.09 -18.85
N LYS A 255 14.11 34.94 -19.18
CA LYS A 255 15.03 34.71 -20.30
C LYS A 255 16.24 33.89 -19.82
N SER A 256 16.88 33.17 -20.70
CA SER A 256 18.17 32.54 -20.42
C SER A 256 19.20 33.58 -19.97
N GLY A 257 20.02 33.29 -18.99
CA GLY A 257 21.04 34.21 -18.48
C GLY A 257 21.09 34.30 -16.93
N PRO A 258 21.72 35.37 -16.41
CA PRO A 258 21.98 35.48 -14.97
C PRO A 258 20.70 35.70 -14.17
N VAL A 259 20.54 34.91 -13.12
CA VAL A 259 19.43 35.00 -12.19
C VAL A 259 19.95 35.16 -10.76
N GLU A 260 19.36 36.09 -10.01
CA GLU A 260 19.49 36.23 -8.56
C GLU A 260 18.19 35.76 -7.90
N LEU A 261 18.24 34.61 -7.25
CA LEU A 261 17.10 33.99 -6.58
C LEU A 261 17.22 34.20 -5.07
N THR A 262 16.26 34.90 -4.47
CA THR A 262 16.17 35.05 -3.02
C THR A 262 15.06 34.15 -2.49
N LEU A 263 15.38 33.28 -1.54
CA LEU A 263 14.48 32.37 -0.86
C LEU A 263 14.38 32.76 0.62
N ALA A 264 13.18 33.04 1.12
CA ALA A 264 12.95 33.49 2.49
C ALA A 264 11.97 32.53 3.23
N ASN A 265 12.42 31.95 4.32
CA ASN A 265 11.58 31.13 5.18
C ASN A 265 10.76 32.02 6.11
N ARG A 266 9.44 32.08 5.90
CA ARG A 266 8.46 32.79 6.74
C ARG A 266 7.61 31.84 7.56
N THR A 267 7.90 30.54 7.55
CA THR A 267 7.22 29.53 8.36
C THR A 267 7.80 29.46 9.77
N THR A 268 7.13 28.72 10.65
CA THR A 268 7.58 28.45 12.03
C THR A 268 8.53 27.24 12.10
N LYS A 269 8.68 26.49 10.98
CA LYS A 269 9.58 25.33 10.87
C LYS A 269 10.80 25.71 10.05
N ARG A 270 11.84 24.88 10.07
CA ARG A 270 12.94 25.00 9.11
C ARG A 270 12.44 24.74 7.69
N ALA A 271 13.09 25.27 6.70
CA ALA A 271 12.87 24.93 5.29
C ALA A 271 14.15 24.31 4.71
N LEU A 272 13.98 23.39 3.77
CA LEU A 272 15.07 22.67 3.08
C LEU A 272 14.99 22.90 1.56
N PRO A 273 14.99 24.16 1.09
CA PRO A 273 14.84 24.44 -0.32
C PRO A 273 15.98 23.88 -1.15
N VAL A 274 15.59 23.28 -2.27
CA VAL A 274 16.48 22.83 -3.32
C VAL A 274 16.06 23.47 -4.65
N VAL A 275 17.04 23.85 -5.45
CA VAL A 275 16.86 24.39 -6.80
C VAL A 275 17.47 23.39 -7.77
N TRP A 276 16.63 22.76 -8.57
CA TRP A 276 17.05 21.76 -9.56
C TRP A 276 16.90 22.25 -10.98
N LEU A 277 17.83 21.85 -11.81
CA LEU A 277 17.71 21.93 -13.25
C LEU A 277 16.96 20.69 -13.74
N GLU A 278 15.73 20.88 -14.26
CA GLU A 278 14.93 19.80 -14.83
C GLU A 278 15.39 19.49 -16.25
N THR A 279 15.87 18.29 -16.48
CA THR A 279 16.33 17.77 -17.78
C THR A 279 15.83 16.35 -17.95
N LYS A 280 15.93 15.80 -19.16
CA LYS A 280 15.58 14.38 -19.41
C LYS A 280 16.46 13.43 -18.59
N GLU A 281 17.72 13.79 -18.35
CA GLU A 281 18.66 13.01 -17.53
C GLU A 281 18.28 13.06 -16.04
N TYR A 282 17.83 14.23 -15.54
CA TYR A 282 17.24 14.37 -14.20
C TYR A 282 16.01 13.46 -14.07
N ASP A 283 15.06 13.54 -15.02
CA ASP A 283 13.86 12.72 -15.02
C ASP A 283 14.18 11.22 -15.05
N ALA A 284 15.14 10.81 -15.88
CA ALA A 284 15.60 9.43 -15.95
C ALA A 284 16.27 8.94 -14.65
N LEU A 285 16.92 9.84 -13.91
CA LEU A 285 17.58 9.51 -12.64
C LEU A 285 16.55 9.34 -11.51
N VAL A 286 15.69 10.36 -11.29
CA VAL A 286 14.70 10.35 -10.24
C VAL A 286 13.46 9.52 -10.57
N GLY A 287 13.29 9.15 -11.84
CA GLY A 287 12.19 8.34 -12.37
C GLY A 287 12.32 6.84 -12.17
N LYS A 288 13.48 6.32 -11.74
CA LYS A 288 13.67 4.88 -11.48
C LYS A 288 12.79 4.40 -10.35
N ARG A 289 12.11 3.27 -10.57
CA ARG A 289 11.17 2.70 -9.60
C ARG A 289 11.50 1.25 -9.33
N ARG A 290 11.21 0.83 -8.10
CA ARG A 290 11.24 -0.56 -7.66
C ARG A 290 9.88 -0.94 -7.07
N PRO A 291 9.53 -2.24 -7.06
CA PRO A 291 8.31 -2.71 -6.41
C PRO A 291 8.23 -2.24 -4.95
N HIS A 292 7.02 -1.92 -4.49
CA HIS A 292 6.72 -1.53 -3.12
C HIS A 292 5.41 -2.15 -2.66
N LEU A 293 5.22 -2.24 -1.35
CA LEU A 293 4.00 -2.79 -0.77
C LEU A 293 2.90 -1.74 -0.78
N THR A 294 1.80 -2.01 -1.49
CA THR A 294 0.65 -1.10 -1.61
C THR A 294 -0.48 -1.49 -0.67
N ALA A 295 -1.40 -0.55 -0.39
CA ALA A 295 -2.59 -0.82 0.39
C ALA A 295 -3.45 -1.93 -0.24
N LYS A 296 -3.60 -1.95 -1.56
CA LYS A 296 -4.27 -3.05 -2.28
C LYS A 296 -3.62 -4.39 -1.97
N ARG A 297 -2.28 -4.48 -2.05
CA ARG A 297 -1.53 -5.72 -1.80
C ARG A 297 -1.69 -6.21 -0.36
N ILE A 298 -1.62 -5.30 0.62
CA ILE A 298 -1.75 -5.69 2.03
C ILE A 298 -3.17 -6.13 2.37
N PHE A 299 -4.20 -5.55 1.75
CA PHE A 299 -5.60 -5.96 1.94
C PHE A 299 -5.90 -7.36 1.42
N THR A 300 -5.10 -7.85 0.49
CA THR A 300 -5.16 -9.23 0.00
C THR A 300 -4.21 -10.17 0.73
N ASN A 301 -3.57 -9.73 1.82
CA ASN A 301 -2.73 -10.59 2.65
C ASN A 301 -3.53 -11.14 3.84
N GLN A 302 -3.56 -12.47 3.99
CA GLN A 302 -4.33 -13.15 5.03
C GLN A 302 -3.87 -12.76 6.44
N THR A 303 -2.56 -12.68 6.69
CA THR A 303 -2.00 -12.30 7.97
C THR A 303 -2.44 -10.89 8.38
N PHE A 304 -2.47 -9.93 7.44
CA PHE A 304 -2.98 -8.59 7.73
C PHE A 304 -4.44 -8.63 8.17
N ARG A 305 -5.30 -9.36 7.46
CA ARG A 305 -6.72 -9.48 7.80
C ARG A 305 -6.97 -10.14 9.15
N ASP A 306 -6.10 -11.06 9.56
CA ASP A 306 -6.20 -11.73 10.84
C ASP A 306 -5.73 -10.89 12.03
N LEU A 307 -4.68 -10.06 11.82
CA LEU A 307 -4.06 -9.25 12.86
C LEU A 307 -4.68 -7.86 13.03
N TYR A 308 -5.14 -7.22 11.92
CA TYR A 308 -5.60 -5.82 11.88
C TYR A 308 -7.09 -5.73 11.54
N ARG A 309 -7.96 -6.33 12.38
CA ARG A 309 -9.40 -6.47 12.09
C ARG A 309 -10.19 -5.18 12.19
N THR A 310 -9.85 -4.29 13.12
CA THR A 310 -10.68 -3.13 13.52
C THR A 310 -10.10 -1.77 13.17
N ASP A 311 -8.81 -1.65 12.86
CA ASP A 311 -8.13 -0.34 12.78
C ASP A 311 -7.85 0.10 11.32
N THR A 312 -8.61 -0.44 10.35
CA THR A 312 -8.25 -0.27 8.94
C THR A 312 -8.89 0.96 8.30
N LEU A 313 -10.20 1.14 8.44
CA LEU A 313 -10.97 2.24 7.82
C LEU A 313 -12.01 2.78 8.81
N ALA A 314 -12.43 4.05 8.67
CA ALA A 314 -13.61 4.56 9.36
C ALA A 314 -14.90 3.93 8.80
N VAL A 315 -15.97 3.87 9.61
CA VAL A 315 -17.23 3.18 9.25
C VAL A 315 -17.89 3.80 8.02
N ASP A 316 -17.74 5.11 7.81
CA ASP A 316 -18.30 5.89 6.71
C ASP A 316 -17.28 6.12 5.57
N GLN A 317 -16.07 5.61 5.70
CA GLN A 317 -15.01 5.75 4.71
C GLN A 317 -15.09 4.65 3.65
N GLY A 318 -15.03 5.05 2.38
CA GLY A 318 -14.90 4.14 1.23
C GLY A 318 -13.72 4.55 0.37
N LEU A 319 -12.69 3.71 0.28
CA LEU A 319 -11.51 3.97 -0.52
C LEU A 319 -11.54 3.16 -1.82
N LYS A 320 -11.24 3.82 -2.94
CA LYS A 320 -11.30 3.24 -4.27
C LYS A 320 -10.13 2.30 -4.54
N ILE A 321 -10.44 1.14 -5.10
CA ILE A 321 -9.49 0.21 -5.72
C ILE A 321 -9.87 0.11 -7.20
N VAL A 322 -8.93 0.34 -8.10
CA VAL A 322 -9.19 0.35 -9.56
C VAL A 322 -9.30 -1.05 -10.11
N GLY A 323 -8.47 -1.98 -9.62
CA GLY A 323 -8.49 -3.37 -10.05
C GLY A 323 -8.24 -4.33 -8.89
N LEU A 324 -9.28 -5.04 -8.45
CA LEU A 324 -9.18 -6.12 -7.45
C LEU A 324 -9.80 -7.39 -8.02
N THR A 325 -9.12 -8.51 -7.84
CA THR A 325 -9.61 -9.80 -8.33
C THR A 325 -10.35 -10.52 -7.21
N PHE A 326 -11.60 -10.89 -7.49
CA PHE A 326 -12.47 -11.65 -6.59
C PHE A 326 -12.58 -13.08 -7.08
N LEU A 327 -12.47 -14.00 -6.14
CA LEU A 327 -12.70 -15.42 -6.33
C LEU A 327 -13.84 -15.86 -5.41
N PHE A 328 -14.87 -16.46 -5.98
CA PHE A 328 -15.96 -17.09 -5.24
C PHE A 328 -15.93 -18.58 -5.45
N THR A 329 -16.13 -19.32 -4.38
CA THR A 329 -16.33 -20.77 -4.44
C THR A 329 -17.70 -21.14 -3.89
N ASP A 330 -18.21 -22.30 -4.26
CA ASP A 330 -19.43 -22.90 -3.72
C ASP A 330 -19.35 -24.44 -3.85
N LEU A 331 -19.85 -25.15 -2.86
CA LEU A 331 -19.89 -26.61 -2.86
C LEU A 331 -21.23 -27.09 -3.45
N LYS A 332 -21.18 -27.79 -4.58
CA LYS A 332 -22.38 -28.44 -5.12
C LYS A 332 -22.77 -29.62 -4.23
N GLY A 333 -24.05 -29.70 -3.89
CA GLY A 333 -24.57 -30.86 -3.14
C GLY A 333 -24.34 -30.77 -1.62
N SER A 334 -23.98 -29.59 -1.08
CA SER A 334 -23.79 -29.41 0.37
C SER A 334 -25.06 -29.72 1.15
N THR A 335 -26.23 -29.35 0.67
CA THR A 335 -27.52 -29.63 1.32
C THR A 335 -27.79 -31.12 1.40
N GLU A 336 -27.54 -31.87 0.31
CA GLU A 336 -27.67 -33.32 0.28
C GLU A 336 -26.60 -34.00 1.18
N LEU A 337 -25.43 -33.40 1.31
CA LEU A 337 -24.40 -33.89 2.23
C LEU A 337 -24.88 -33.88 3.66
N TYR A 338 -25.50 -32.80 4.15
CA TYR A 338 -26.07 -32.69 5.48
C TYR A 338 -27.14 -33.77 5.75
N ALA A 339 -28.02 -33.97 4.77
CA ALA A 339 -29.07 -34.98 4.85
C ALA A 339 -28.50 -36.44 4.90
N ARG A 340 -27.37 -36.68 4.21
CA ARG A 340 -26.78 -38.01 4.09
C ARG A 340 -25.91 -38.41 5.27
N VAL A 341 -25.06 -37.50 5.77
CA VAL A 341 -24.06 -37.82 6.80
C VAL A 341 -24.37 -37.26 8.19
N GLY A 342 -25.41 -36.43 8.30
CA GLY A 342 -25.81 -35.74 9.54
C GLY A 342 -24.95 -34.48 9.79
N ASP A 343 -25.48 -33.56 10.60
CA ASP A 343 -24.96 -32.20 10.81
C ASP A 343 -23.52 -32.18 11.32
N LEU A 344 -23.17 -33.04 12.29
CA LEU A 344 -21.85 -33.04 12.92
C LEU A 344 -20.73 -33.43 11.92
N VAL A 345 -20.98 -34.51 11.16
CA VAL A 345 -20.00 -35.00 10.18
C VAL A 345 -19.89 -34.00 9.00
N ALA A 346 -21.03 -33.47 8.55
CA ALA A 346 -21.04 -32.45 7.50
C ALA A 346 -20.27 -31.19 7.94
N TYR A 347 -20.47 -30.74 9.18
CA TYR A 347 -19.75 -29.60 9.74
C TYR A 347 -18.23 -29.79 9.73
N GLU A 348 -17.73 -30.94 10.21
CA GLU A 348 -16.29 -31.23 10.21
C GLU A 348 -15.71 -31.28 8.79
N LEU A 349 -16.45 -31.80 7.82
CA LEU A 349 -16.04 -31.81 6.41
C LEU A 349 -15.96 -30.40 5.82
N VAL A 350 -16.99 -29.58 6.05
CA VAL A 350 -17.02 -28.18 5.56
C VAL A 350 -15.94 -27.37 6.24
N ARG A 351 -15.70 -27.58 7.55
CA ARG A 351 -14.60 -26.94 8.27
C ARG A 351 -13.22 -27.31 7.72
N GLY A 352 -12.98 -28.59 7.41
CA GLY A 352 -11.77 -29.06 6.76
C GLY A 352 -11.57 -28.43 5.39
N HIS A 353 -12.65 -28.34 4.61
CA HIS A 353 -12.67 -27.66 3.32
C HIS A 353 -12.30 -26.17 3.44
N PHE A 354 -12.91 -25.41 4.34
CA PHE A 354 -12.56 -24.01 4.56
C PHE A 354 -11.10 -23.80 4.93
N ARG A 355 -10.55 -24.69 5.78
CA ARG A 355 -9.13 -24.62 6.13
C ARG A 355 -8.24 -24.81 4.91
N LEU A 356 -8.49 -25.82 4.09
CA LEU A 356 -7.74 -26.08 2.86
C LEU A 356 -7.83 -24.89 1.89
N LEU A 357 -9.03 -24.34 1.67
CA LEU A 357 -9.18 -23.19 0.78
C LEU A 357 -8.45 -21.97 1.31
N THR A 358 -8.51 -21.70 2.62
CA THR A 358 -7.80 -20.57 3.25
C THR A 358 -6.28 -20.72 3.10
N GLU A 359 -5.74 -21.92 3.32
CA GLU A 359 -4.31 -22.21 3.13
C GLU A 359 -3.87 -21.99 1.68
N ILE A 360 -4.67 -22.43 0.69
CA ILE A 360 -4.38 -22.21 -0.73
C ILE A 360 -4.44 -20.73 -1.09
N VAL A 361 -5.48 -20.01 -0.65
CA VAL A 361 -5.65 -18.57 -0.89
C VAL A 361 -4.44 -17.81 -0.33
N ALA A 362 -4.05 -18.08 0.90
CA ALA A 362 -2.91 -17.42 1.55
C ALA A 362 -1.57 -17.74 0.82
N ALA A 363 -1.37 -19.00 0.43
CA ALA A 363 -0.15 -19.43 -0.27
C ALA A 363 -0.01 -18.78 -1.66
N GLU A 364 -1.13 -18.43 -2.31
CA GLU A 364 -1.13 -17.73 -3.61
C GLU A 364 -1.23 -16.20 -3.43
N GLY A 365 -0.96 -15.67 -2.22
CA GLY A 365 -0.93 -14.23 -1.92
C GLY A 365 -2.30 -13.58 -1.98
N GLY A 366 -3.35 -14.30 -1.62
CA GLY A 366 -4.71 -13.84 -1.45
C GLY A 366 -5.17 -13.84 0.00
N ALA A 367 -6.39 -13.35 0.24
CA ALA A 367 -7.02 -13.41 1.54
C ALA A 367 -8.50 -13.78 1.43
N VAL A 368 -8.96 -14.58 2.37
CA VAL A 368 -10.39 -14.87 2.55
C VAL A 368 -11.06 -13.66 3.20
N VAL A 369 -12.06 -13.12 2.53
CA VAL A 369 -12.85 -11.98 3.01
C VAL A 369 -13.89 -12.45 4.00
N LYS A 370 -14.69 -13.44 3.59
CA LYS A 370 -15.77 -14.04 4.40
C LYS A 370 -16.21 -15.39 3.81
N THR A 371 -16.91 -16.14 4.64
CA THR A 371 -17.69 -17.31 4.21
C THR A 371 -19.17 -16.95 4.12
N ILE A 372 -19.89 -17.53 3.19
CA ILE A 372 -21.33 -17.32 2.94
C ILE A 372 -21.97 -18.70 2.80
N GLY A 373 -22.47 -19.26 3.91
CA GLY A 373 -22.86 -20.68 3.96
C GLY A 373 -21.63 -21.57 3.79
N ASP A 374 -21.59 -22.37 2.73
CA ASP A 374 -20.49 -23.22 2.30
C ASP A 374 -19.59 -22.56 1.23
N ALA A 375 -19.94 -21.34 0.80
CA ALA A 375 -19.15 -20.56 -0.14
C ALA A 375 -18.03 -19.76 0.54
N VAL A 376 -16.92 -19.54 -0.18
CA VAL A 376 -15.82 -18.65 0.21
C VAL A 376 -15.73 -17.49 -0.77
N MET A 377 -15.65 -16.29 -0.23
CA MET A 377 -15.25 -15.10 -0.97
C MET A 377 -13.79 -14.78 -0.63
N ALA A 378 -12.91 -14.78 -1.61
CA ALA A 378 -11.51 -14.41 -1.49
C ALA A 378 -11.13 -13.29 -2.46
N THR A 379 -10.07 -12.54 -2.11
CA THR A 379 -9.51 -11.46 -2.93
C THR A 379 -8.02 -11.66 -3.20
N PHE A 380 -7.59 -11.17 -4.37
CA PHE A 380 -6.19 -11.22 -4.81
C PHE A 380 -5.80 -9.88 -5.44
N ALA A 381 -4.54 -9.50 -5.29
CA ALA A 381 -4.02 -8.26 -5.87
C ALA A 381 -3.98 -8.31 -7.41
N SER A 382 -3.94 -9.50 -8.00
CA SER A 382 -3.86 -9.69 -9.45
C SER A 382 -4.56 -10.97 -9.93
N PRO A 383 -4.99 -11.00 -11.20
CA PRO A 383 -5.77 -12.11 -11.78
C PRO A 383 -5.05 -13.45 -11.80
N GLU A 384 -3.76 -13.47 -12.10
CA GLU A 384 -2.98 -14.72 -12.20
C GLU A 384 -2.86 -15.44 -10.86
N ARG A 385 -2.80 -14.69 -9.74
CA ARG A 385 -2.78 -15.25 -8.38
C ARG A 385 -4.10 -15.94 -8.05
N ALA A 386 -5.23 -15.28 -8.38
CA ALA A 386 -6.55 -15.87 -8.22
C ALA A 386 -6.73 -17.13 -9.07
N LEU A 387 -6.24 -17.10 -10.31
CA LEU A 387 -6.29 -18.25 -11.22
C LEU A 387 -5.41 -19.39 -10.73
N ALA A 388 -4.20 -19.12 -10.26
CA ALA A 388 -3.32 -20.11 -9.65
C ALA A 388 -3.97 -20.80 -8.44
N ALA A 389 -4.59 -19.99 -7.55
CA ALA A 389 -5.34 -20.50 -6.41
C ALA A 389 -6.49 -21.40 -6.86
N ALA A 390 -7.27 -20.99 -7.87
CA ALA A 390 -8.40 -21.77 -8.38
C ALA A 390 -7.96 -23.12 -8.97
N LEU A 391 -6.91 -23.14 -9.77
CA LEU A 391 -6.35 -24.37 -10.33
C LEU A 391 -5.85 -25.33 -9.24
N ARG A 392 -5.20 -24.78 -8.23
CA ARG A 392 -4.70 -25.56 -7.09
C ARG A 392 -5.84 -26.08 -6.20
N MET A 393 -6.89 -25.29 -5.96
CA MET A 393 -8.09 -25.70 -5.23
C MET A 393 -8.75 -26.91 -5.92
N ARG A 394 -8.97 -26.81 -7.23
CA ARG A 394 -9.56 -27.89 -8.02
C ARG A 394 -8.75 -29.17 -7.92
N ALA A 395 -7.42 -29.09 -8.12
CA ALA A 395 -6.54 -30.25 -8.03
C ALA A 395 -6.55 -30.90 -6.62
N SER A 396 -6.55 -30.07 -5.56
CA SER A 396 -6.51 -30.55 -4.18
C SER A 396 -7.82 -31.24 -3.77
N ILE A 397 -8.97 -30.73 -4.18
CA ILE A 397 -10.28 -31.34 -3.89
C ILE A 397 -10.45 -32.66 -4.63
N GLY A 398 -10.01 -32.72 -5.89
CA GLY A 398 -10.00 -33.97 -6.67
C GLY A 398 -9.18 -35.08 -5.98
N ALA A 399 -8.03 -34.74 -5.40
CA ALA A 399 -7.19 -35.70 -4.67
C ALA A 399 -7.87 -36.20 -3.37
N VAL A 400 -8.44 -35.29 -2.57
CA VAL A 400 -9.18 -35.64 -1.34
C VAL A 400 -10.42 -36.50 -1.66
N GLY A 401 -11.12 -36.20 -2.75
CA GLY A 401 -12.26 -37.00 -3.22
C GLY A 401 -11.88 -38.46 -3.54
N GLN A 402 -10.76 -38.66 -4.21
CA GLN A 402 -10.24 -39.99 -4.55
C GLN A 402 -9.82 -40.81 -3.32
N GLU A 403 -9.10 -40.18 -2.36
CA GLU A 403 -8.67 -40.84 -1.12
C GLU A 403 -9.84 -41.26 -0.24
N THR A 404 -10.88 -40.42 -0.18
CA THR A 404 -12.04 -40.66 0.69
C THR A 404 -13.16 -41.45 0.01
N ARG A 405 -13.02 -41.85 -1.27
CA ARG A 405 -14.08 -42.41 -2.13
C ARG A 405 -15.34 -41.54 -2.15
N ARG A 406 -15.18 -40.23 -2.07
CA ARG A 406 -16.26 -39.24 -2.07
C ARG A 406 -16.18 -38.40 -3.33
N GLU A 407 -16.67 -38.93 -4.43
CA GLU A 407 -16.76 -38.25 -5.74
C GLU A 407 -17.78 -37.10 -5.77
N ASP A 408 -18.46 -36.82 -4.63
CA ASP A 408 -19.65 -35.96 -4.57
C ASP A 408 -19.35 -34.49 -4.25
N LEU A 409 -18.13 -34.13 -3.85
CA LEU A 409 -17.78 -32.75 -3.52
C LEU A 409 -17.24 -32.04 -4.78
N ILE A 410 -18.13 -31.38 -5.49
CA ILE A 410 -17.80 -30.58 -6.66
C ILE A 410 -17.63 -29.12 -6.23
N LEU A 411 -16.46 -28.55 -6.49
CA LEU A 411 -16.19 -27.16 -6.23
C LEU A 411 -16.49 -26.30 -7.46
N LYS A 412 -17.43 -25.39 -7.36
CA LYS A 412 -17.69 -24.36 -8.36
C LYS A 412 -16.83 -23.15 -8.06
N ILE A 413 -16.11 -22.63 -9.06
CA ILE A 413 -15.25 -21.46 -8.89
C ILE A 413 -15.58 -20.40 -9.92
N GLY A 414 -15.74 -19.15 -9.47
CA GLY A 414 -15.92 -17.98 -10.33
C GLY A 414 -14.89 -16.90 -10.03
N ILE A 415 -14.28 -16.30 -11.06
CA ILE A 415 -13.24 -15.29 -10.91
C ILE A 415 -13.59 -14.07 -11.78
N HIS A 416 -13.50 -12.89 -11.18
CA HIS A 416 -13.68 -11.63 -11.89
C HIS A 416 -12.79 -10.53 -11.30
N GLU A 417 -12.27 -9.67 -12.17
CA GLU A 417 -11.49 -8.49 -11.79
C GLU A 417 -12.22 -7.22 -12.20
N GLY A 418 -12.14 -6.20 -11.36
CA GLY A 418 -12.66 -4.87 -11.67
C GLY A 418 -12.58 -3.91 -10.48
N PRO A 419 -13.11 -2.69 -10.65
CA PRO A 419 -13.09 -1.66 -9.61
C PRO A 419 -14.07 -1.98 -8.46
N CYS A 420 -13.65 -1.59 -7.24
CA CYS A 420 -14.49 -1.71 -6.05
C CYS A 420 -14.14 -0.62 -5.03
N LEU A 421 -14.94 -0.53 -3.98
CA LEU A 421 -14.65 0.25 -2.79
C LEU A 421 -14.28 -0.70 -1.64
N ALA A 422 -13.18 -0.41 -0.97
CA ALA A 422 -12.86 -1.00 0.32
C ALA A 422 -13.65 -0.25 1.40
N VAL A 423 -14.38 -0.96 2.26
CA VAL A 423 -15.28 -0.41 3.27
C VAL A 423 -15.19 -1.23 4.56
N MET A 424 -15.63 -0.63 5.68
CA MET A 424 -15.83 -1.38 6.92
C MET A 424 -17.29 -1.83 7.03
N LEU A 425 -17.52 -3.14 7.13
CA LEU A 425 -18.83 -3.72 7.41
C LEU A 425 -18.71 -4.72 8.57
N ASN A 426 -19.53 -4.53 9.60
CA ASN A 426 -19.52 -5.39 10.81
C ASN A 426 -18.10 -5.53 11.40
N ASP A 427 -17.41 -4.41 11.58
CA ASP A 427 -16.05 -4.30 12.13
C ASP A 427 -14.99 -5.13 11.37
N ARG A 428 -15.22 -5.32 10.07
CA ARG A 428 -14.29 -6.04 9.19
C ARG A 428 -14.14 -5.32 7.85
N LEU A 429 -12.95 -5.36 7.31
CA LEU A 429 -12.69 -4.91 5.95
C LEU A 429 -13.46 -5.79 4.95
N ASP A 430 -14.34 -5.17 4.18
CA ASP A 430 -15.15 -5.79 3.13
C ASP A 430 -15.08 -4.95 1.85
N TYR A 431 -15.74 -5.39 0.80
CA TYR A 431 -15.70 -4.73 -0.50
C TYR A 431 -17.11 -4.51 -1.04
N PHE A 432 -17.29 -3.35 -1.66
CA PHE A 432 -18.57 -2.95 -2.25
C PHE A 432 -18.39 -2.57 -3.71
N GLY A 433 -19.32 -3.00 -4.58
CA GLY A 433 -19.31 -2.67 -5.99
C GLY A 433 -19.91 -3.75 -6.89
N GLN A 434 -20.15 -3.38 -8.16
CA GLN A 434 -20.69 -4.31 -9.15
C GLN A 434 -19.73 -5.49 -9.41
N THR A 435 -18.44 -5.28 -9.29
CA THR A 435 -17.39 -6.30 -9.45
C THR A 435 -17.61 -7.50 -8.54
N VAL A 436 -17.93 -7.26 -7.25
CA VAL A 436 -18.24 -8.32 -6.29
C VAL A 436 -19.44 -9.16 -6.75
N ASN A 437 -20.49 -8.47 -7.23
CA ASN A 437 -21.71 -9.12 -7.70
C ASN A 437 -21.47 -9.95 -8.99
N ILE A 438 -20.65 -9.45 -9.91
CA ILE A 438 -20.29 -10.16 -11.13
C ILE A 438 -19.51 -11.44 -10.78
N ALA A 439 -18.49 -11.37 -9.91
CA ALA A 439 -17.70 -12.52 -9.49
C ALA A 439 -18.58 -13.64 -8.90
N ALA A 440 -19.49 -13.28 -7.98
CA ALA A 440 -20.42 -14.23 -7.37
C ALA A 440 -21.34 -14.90 -8.42
N ARG A 441 -21.77 -14.17 -9.46
CA ARG A 441 -22.62 -14.73 -10.52
C ARG A 441 -21.87 -15.54 -11.55
N VAL A 442 -20.62 -15.20 -11.81
CA VAL A 442 -19.74 -16.00 -12.66
C VAL A 442 -19.51 -17.38 -12.04
N GLN A 443 -19.38 -17.45 -10.71
CA GLN A 443 -19.32 -18.72 -9.98
C GLN A 443 -20.58 -19.56 -10.19
N GLY A 444 -21.76 -18.93 -10.24
CA GLY A 444 -23.03 -19.62 -10.48
C GLY A 444 -23.17 -20.26 -11.87
N LEU A 445 -22.33 -19.92 -12.84
CA LEU A 445 -22.30 -20.55 -14.17
C LEU A 445 -21.67 -21.96 -14.13
N ALA A 446 -20.86 -22.26 -13.13
CA ALA A 446 -20.20 -23.55 -13.01
C ALA A 446 -21.21 -24.64 -12.64
N VAL A 447 -21.42 -25.60 -13.54
CA VAL A 447 -22.33 -26.76 -13.37
C VAL A 447 -21.61 -28.00 -12.86
N SER A 448 -20.30 -28.07 -13.13
CA SER A 448 -19.38 -29.17 -12.81
C SER A 448 -18.10 -28.61 -12.19
N ASP A 449 -17.08 -29.41 -12.03
CA ASP A 449 -15.76 -29.03 -11.49
C ASP A 449 -15.00 -28.09 -12.46
N ALA A 450 -15.68 -27.09 -12.99
CA ALA A 450 -15.14 -26.11 -13.91
C ALA A 450 -14.89 -24.78 -13.19
N ILE A 451 -13.84 -24.08 -13.62
CA ILE A 451 -13.55 -22.72 -13.23
C ILE A 451 -14.12 -21.79 -14.31
N PHE A 452 -14.91 -20.81 -13.92
CA PHE A 452 -15.36 -19.74 -14.79
C PHE A 452 -14.65 -18.45 -14.47
N ALA A 453 -14.11 -17.79 -15.49
CA ALA A 453 -13.46 -16.50 -15.33
C ALA A 453 -13.91 -15.51 -16.40
N THR A 454 -13.94 -14.23 -16.07
CA THR A 454 -14.27 -13.19 -17.04
C THR A 454 -13.06 -12.82 -17.90
N LYS A 455 -13.32 -12.11 -19.00
CA LYS A 455 -12.32 -11.66 -19.96
C LYS A 455 -11.11 -10.96 -19.32
N PRO A 456 -11.23 -9.97 -18.39
CA PRO A 456 -10.09 -9.33 -17.75
C PRO A 456 -9.14 -10.31 -17.05
N VAL A 457 -9.69 -11.37 -16.47
CA VAL A 457 -8.89 -12.39 -15.77
C VAL A 457 -8.09 -13.26 -16.75
N VAL A 458 -8.75 -13.75 -17.80
CA VAL A 458 -8.13 -14.73 -18.72
C VAL A 458 -7.14 -14.07 -19.69
N GLU A 459 -7.46 -12.86 -20.14
CA GLU A 459 -6.61 -12.11 -21.08
C GLU A 459 -5.48 -11.34 -20.39
N HIS A 460 -5.42 -11.31 -19.06
CA HIS A 460 -4.29 -10.76 -18.34
C HIS A 460 -3.00 -11.49 -18.74
N PRO A 461 -1.92 -10.78 -19.10
CA PRO A 461 -0.72 -11.42 -19.68
C PRO A 461 -0.15 -12.56 -18.85
N GLN A 462 -0.08 -12.40 -17.53
CA GLN A 462 0.43 -13.41 -16.60
C GLN A 462 -0.54 -14.58 -16.43
N SER A 463 -1.86 -14.35 -16.48
CA SER A 463 -2.85 -15.42 -16.48
C SER A 463 -2.78 -16.25 -17.77
N ALA A 464 -2.67 -15.60 -18.92
CA ALA A 464 -2.50 -16.28 -20.21
C ALA A 464 -1.22 -17.14 -20.24
N ALA A 465 -0.11 -16.62 -19.71
CA ALA A 465 1.15 -17.37 -19.58
C ALA A 465 1.00 -18.59 -18.63
N LEU A 466 0.29 -18.43 -17.50
CA LEU A 466 0.00 -19.51 -16.56
C LEU A 466 -0.81 -20.64 -17.22
N LEU A 467 -1.88 -20.28 -17.94
CA LEU A 467 -2.72 -21.23 -18.64
C LEU A 467 -1.95 -21.98 -19.76
N ALA A 468 -1.17 -21.25 -20.53
CA ALA A 468 -0.32 -21.85 -21.57
C ALA A 468 0.69 -22.84 -20.98
N LYS A 469 1.35 -22.47 -19.87
CA LYS A 469 2.28 -23.36 -19.15
C LYS A 469 1.60 -24.62 -18.62
N ALA A 470 0.34 -24.50 -18.17
CA ALA A 470 -0.47 -25.62 -17.71
C ALA A 470 -1.08 -26.47 -18.86
N GLY A 471 -0.92 -26.07 -20.12
CA GLY A 471 -1.54 -26.72 -21.27
C GLY A 471 -3.06 -26.59 -21.33
N ILE A 472 -3.62 -25.58 -20.66
CA ILE A 472 -5.06 -25.36 -20.54
C ILE A 472 -5.49 -24.33 -21.60
N THR A 473 -6.50 -24.69 -22.40
CA THR A 473 -7.13 -23.76 -23.36
C THR A 473 -8.50 -23.35 -22.85
N PRO A 474 -8.71 -22.09 -22.46
CA PRO A 474 -10.00 -21.57 -22.03
C PRO A 474 -11.04 -21.59 -23.17
N ARG A 475 -12.27 -21.97 -22.87
CA ARG A 475 -13.39 -22.01 -23.82
C ARG A 475 -14.22 -20.74 -23.67
N PRO A 476 -14.27 -19.85 -24.69
CA PRO A 476 -15.02 -18.61 -24.61
C PRO A 476 -16.52 -18.87 -24.65
N GLN A 477 -17.28 -18.15 -23.83
CA GLN A 477 -18.73 -18.17 -23.77
C GLN A 477 -19.25 -16.75 -23.54
N ARG A 478 -20.56 -16.55 -23.76
CA ARG A 478 -21.28 -15.34 -23.38
C ARG A 478 -22.38 -15.69 -22.38
N ALA A 479 -22.45 -14.97 -21.30
CA ALA A 479 -23.44 -15.21 -20.25
C ALA A 479 -24.23 -13.97 -19.90
N THR A 480 -25.54 -14.13 -19.78
CA THR A 480 -26.41 -13.10 -19.19
C THR A 480 -26.42 -13.27 -17.68
N LEU A 481 -25.87 -12.29 -16.98
CA LEU A 481 -25.79 -12.30 -15.52
C LEU A 481 -26.93 -11.45 -14.93
N LYS A 482 -27.68 -12.00 -13.97
CA LYS A 482 -28.82 -11.31 -13.35
C LYS A 482 -28.41 -9.93 -12.79
N GLY A 483 -29.05 -8.84 -13.31
CA GLY A 483 -28.81 -7.45 -12.88
C GLY A 483 -27.49 -6.85 -13.38
N VAL A 484 -26.87 -7.45 -14.39
CA VAL A 484 -25.77 -6.88 -15.16
C VAL A 484 -26.31 -6.57 -16.55
N ALA A 485 -26.07 -5.36 -17.03
CA ALA A 485 -26.53 -4.96 -18.36
C ALA A 485 -25.72 -5.66 -19.46
N GLY A 486 -26.44 -6.27 -20.43
CA GLY A 486 -25.81 -6.95 -21.55
C GLY A 486 -25.24 -8.35 -21.23
N GLU A 487 -24.59 -8.91 -22.23
CA GLU A 487 -23.88 -10.19 -22.10
C GLU A 487 -22.43 -9.95 -21.63
N VAL A 488 -21.99 -10.74 -20.69
CA VAL A 488 -20.61 -10.70 -20.16
C VAL A 488 -19.79 -11.78 -20.84
N PRO A 489 -18.64 -11.45 -21.46
CA PRO A 489 -17.70 -12.45 -21.95
C PRO A 489 -17.09 -13.23 -20.78
N VAL A 490 -17.29 -14.54 -20.77
CA VAL A 490 -16.77 -15.47 -19.76
C VAL A 490 -16.03 -16.61 -20.43
N TYR A 491 -15.17 -17.26 -19.70
CA TYR A 491 -14.39 -18.39 -20.17
C TYR A 491 -14.53 -19.54 -19.20
N GLU A 492 -14.84 -20.69 -19.71
CA GLU A 492 -14.73 -21.95 -18.99
C GLU A 492 -13.28 -22.44 -19.07
N ILE A 493 -12.70 -22.74 -17.93
CA ILE A 493 -11.34 -23.25 -17.76
C ILE A 493 -11.45 -24.71 -17.33
N PRO A 494 -11.26 -25.66 -18.30
CA PRO A 494 -11.45 -27.09 -18.08
C PRO A 494 -10.43 -27.71 -17.14
#